data_792e15688fdedb9e0f08f42cd6106670
#
_entry.id   792e15688fdedb9e0f08f42cd6106670
#
_cell.length_a   1.000
_cell.length_b   1.000
_cell.length_c   1.000
_cell.angle_alpha   90.00
_cell.angle_beta   90.00
_cell.angle_gamma   90.00
#
_symmetry.space_group_name_H-M   'P 1'
#
loop_
_entity.id
_entity.type
_entity.pdbx_description
1 polymer ?
#
loop_
_entity_poly.entity_id
_entity_poly.type
_entity_poly.pdbx_seq_one_letter_code
_entity_poly.pdbx_strand_id
1 'polypeptide(L)'
;MKTTLLMTTYNWPQALGMVLASVSRQTVLPDEIVIADDGSTEETKMLIEHFAANFPQPVIHVWQKDLGFRKTAILNKAIAKATGDYIIQIDGDVVLNSHFIADHIEMAQEGSFVCGSRVKISQKETMSILANNKFVIKPWNMPISFVCNSFRSRLLRNYFAFRYARRLAHLRGCNMAFWKSDLIRVNGYNEDLTQWGHEDTEIAYILAFRKKCSKWVVLFIIYIIRNLPGLMRKPIILP
;
A
#
# COMPACT_ATOMS: atom_id res chain seq x y z
N MET A 1 -5.02 7.23 -18.68
CA MET A 1 -5.36 6.77 -17.33
C MET A 1 -4.47 7.52 -16.34
N LYS A 2 -5.04 8.35 -15.52
CA LYS A 2 -4.35 9.08 -14.46
C LYS A 2 -4.24 8.18 -13.22
N THR A 3 -3.08 8.16 -12.56
CA THR A 3 -2.78 7.26 -11.45
C THR A 3 -2.62 8.01 -10.13
N THR A 4 -3.21 7.51 -9.07
CA THR A 4 -2.99 7.95 -7.69
C THR A 4 -2.26 6.88 -6.91
N LEU A 5 -1.10 7.21 -6.31
CA LEU A 5 -0.53 6.39 -5.25
C LEU A 5 -1.13 6.83 -3.92
N LEU A 6 -1.96 5.98 -3.33
CA LEU A 6 -2.59 6.20 -2.04
C LEU A 6 -1.87 5.39 -0.98
N MET A 7 -1.36 6.05 0.06
CA MET A 7 -0.67 5.38 1.16
C MET A 7 -1.25 5.75 2.52
N THR A 8 -1.43 4.76 3.38
CA THR A 8 -1.88 4.97 4.76
C THR A 8 -0.71 5.12 5.70
N THR A 9 -0.77 6.05 6.66
CA THR A 9 0.26 6.22 7.69
C THR A 9 -0.36 6.51 9.05
N TYR A 10 0.37 6.14 10.10
CA TYR A 10 0.07 6.52 11.47
C TYR A 10 1.36 6.52 12.30
N ASN A 11 1.79 7.70 12.76
CA ASN A 11 2.86 7.91 13.73
C ASN A 11 4.15 7.07 13.50
N TRP A 12 4.60 6.83 12.28
CA TRP A 12 5.89 6.18 12.00
C TRP A 12 6.66 6.88 10.87
N PRO A 13 7.15 8.12 11.14
CA PRO A 13 7.80 8.95 10.12
C PRO A 13 9.06 8.29 9.53
N GLN A 14 9.81 7.51 10.32
CA GLN A 14 11.02 6.85 9.82
C GLN A 14 10.70 5.81 8.72
N ALA A 15 9.65 5.00 8.92
CA ALA A 15 9.21 4.06 7.90
C ALA A 15 8.64 4.79 6.68
N LEU A 16 7.77 5.78 6.92
CA LEU A 16 7.18 6.60 5.86
C LEU A 16 8.28 7.27 5.00
N GLY A 17 9.33 7.80 5.62
CA GLY A 17 10.48 8.38 4.90
C GLY A 17 11.14 7.39 3.95
N MET A 18 11.31 6.12 4.36
CA MET A 18 11.84 5.06 3.49
C MET A 18 10.92 4.72 2.33
N VAL A 19 9.60 4.72 2.58
CA VAL A 19 8.60 4.49 1.52
C VAL A 19 8.65 5.64 0.51
N LEU A 20 8.59 6.88 0.95
CA LEU A 20 8.66 8.08 0.10
C LEU A 20 9.96 8.11 -0.73
N ALA A 21 11.10 7.77 -0.11
CA ALA A 21 12.36 7.62 -0.84
C ALA A 21 12.32 6.50 -1.90
N SER A 22 11.54 5.44 -1.70
CA SER A 22 11.35 4.39 -2.71
C SER A 22 10.42 4.84 -3.84
N VAL A 23 9.46 5.71 -3.55
CA VAL A 23 8.58 6.34 -4.55
C VAL A 23 9.39 7.24 -5.48
N SER A 24 10.31 8.04 -4.95
CA SER A 24 11.18 8.89 -5.77
C SER A 24 12.10 8.12 -6.73
N ARG A 25 12.30 6.81 -6.49
CA ARG A 25 13.12 5.93 -7.35
C ARG A 25 12.30 5.08 -8.33
N GLN A 26 11.02 5.35 -8.48
CA GLN A 26 10.18 4.64 -9.44
C GLN A 26 10.57 4.98 -10.87
N THR A 27 10.56 3.97 -11.76
CA THR A 27 10.81 4.16 -13.22
C THR A 27 9.67 4.90 -13.91
N VAL A 28 8.48 4.83 -13.34
CA VAL A 28 7.29 5.61 -13.72
C VAL A 28 6.73 6.20 -12.43
N LEU A 29 6.65 7.52 -12.35
CA LEU A 29 6.03 8.19 -11.20
C LEU A 29 4.50 8.11 -11.29
N PRO A 30 3.79 8.07 -10.15
CA PRO A 30 2.34 8.26 -10.16
C PRO A 30 2.02 9.72 -10.54
N ASP A 31 0.85 9.98 -11.11
CA ASP A 31 0.44 11.35 -11.45
C ASP A 31 0.14 12.20 -10.22
N GLU A 32 -0.14 11.58 -9.09
CA GLU A 32 -0.28 12.22 -7.77
C GLU A 32 -0.05 11.20 -6.65
N ILE A 33 0.29 11.71 -5.46
CA ILE A 33 0.35 10.95 -4.21
C ILE A 33 -0.71 11.48 -3.26
N VAL A 34 -1.49 10.58 -2.65
CA VAL A 34 -2.41 10.92 -1.56
C VAL A 34 -1.99 10.16 -0.31
N ILE A 35 -1.64 10.89 0.74
CA ILE A 35 -1.22 10.31 2.03
C ILE A 35 -2.41 10.37 2.99
N ALA A 36 -2.95 9.22 3.33
CA ALA A 36 -4.05 9.01 4.25
C ALA A 36 -3.51 8.82 5.67
N ASP A 37 -3.54 9.87 6.48
CA ASP A 37 -2.93 9.93 7.80
C ASP A 37 -4.00 9.82 8.90
N ASP A 38 -3.97 8.72 9.65
CA ASP A 38 -4.95 8.38 10.69
C ASP A 38 -4.65 9.06 12.03
N GLY A 39 -4.20 10.31 12.01
CA GLY A 39 -4.01 11.12 13.21
C GLY A 39 -2.58 11.12 13.75
N SER A 40 -1.59 11.14 12.87
CA SER A 40 -0.19 11.28 13.26
C SER A 40 0.11 12.65 13.87
N THR A 41 1.23 12.68 14.60
CA THR A 41 1.80 13.90 15.21
C THR A 41 2.47 14.79 14.16
N GLU A 42 2.86 15.99 14.61
CA GLU A 42 3.50 17.02 13.77
C GLU A 42 4.79 16.52 13.08
N GLU A 43 5.53 15.59 13.68
CA GLU A 43 6.74 15.01 13.07
C GLU A 43 6.45 14.34 11.72
N THR A 44 5.35 13.57 11.64
CA THR A 44 4.91 12.94 10.37
C THR A 44 4.48 14.01 9.36
N LYS A 45 3.77 15.04 9.80
CA LYS A 45 3.32 16.13 8.94
C LYS A 45 4.51 16.89 8.34
N MET A 46 5.50 17.28 9.16
CA MET A 46 6.72 17.94 8.69
C MET A 46 7.47 17.12 7.65
N LEU A 47 7.58 15.81 7.85
CA LEU A 47 8.18 14.90 6.87
C LEU A 47 7.42 14.94 5.53
N ILE A 48 6.08 14.89 5.58
CA ILE A 48 5.24 14.92 4.39
C ILE A 48 5.38 16.25 3.66
N GLU A 49 5.33 17.38 4.37
CA GLU A 49 5.49 18.71 3.80
C GLU A 49 6.87 18.89 3.15
N HIS A 50 7.94 18.44 3.83
CA HIS A 50 9.28 18.46 3.25
C HIS A 50 9.38 17.62 1.97
N PHE A 51 8.79 16.44 1.96
CA PHE A 51 8.76 15.58 0.77
C PHE A 51 7.96 16.25 -0.36
N ALA A 52 6.78 16.78 -0.06
CA ALA A 52 5.90 17.43 -1.04
C ALA A 52 6.57 18.62 -1.72
N ALA A 53 7.37 19.41 -0.98
CA ALA A 53 8.10 20.56 -1.53
C ALA A 53 9.18 20.17 -2.55
N ASN A 54 9.66 18.93 -2.53
CA ASN A 54 10.75 18.44 -3.36
C ASN A 54 10.33 17.36 -4.38
N PHE A 55 9.08 16.92 -4.36
CA PHE A 55 8.58 15.90 -5.28
C PHE A 55 7.91 16.55 -6.50
N PRO A 56 8.15 16.06 -7.73
CA PRO A 56 7.68 16.73 -8.95
C PRO A 56 6.16 16.63 -9.19
N GLN A 57 5.49 15.66 -8.56
CA GLN A 57 4.06 15.45 -8.71
C GLN A 57 3.30 15.95 -7.48
N PRO A 58 2.00 16.28 -7.58
CA PRO A 58 1.20 16.71 -6.43
C PRO A 58 1.20 15.68 -5.30
N VAL A 59 1.44 16.14 -4.08
CA VAL A 59 1.34 15.35 -2.84
C VAL A 59 0.25 15.95 -1.97
N ILE A 60 -0.79 15.18 -1.71
CA ILE A 60 -1.97 15.58 -0.96
C ILE A 60 -1.93 14.88 0.39
N HIS A 61 -1.79 15.64 1.47
CA HIS A 61 -1.88 15.11 2.83
C HIS A 61 -3.33 15.21 3.32
N VAL A 62 -3.95 14.07 3.57
CA VAL A 62 -5.30 13.95 4.15
C VAL A 62 -5.15 13.45 5.56
N TRP A 63 -5.43 14.31 6.53
CA TRP A 63 -5.28 14.02 7.94
C TRP A 63 -6.64 13.99 8.65
N GLN A 64 -6.77 13.19 9.68
CA GLN A 64 -7.91 13.23 10.61
C GLN A 64 -7.44 13.18 12.05
N LYS A 65 -8.29 13.69 12.97
CA LYS A 65 -8.02 13.63 14.40
C LYS A 65 -7.88 12.18 14.84
N ASP A 66 -6.87 11.91 15.66
CA ASP A 66 -6.68 10.62 16.29
C ASP A 66 -7.81 10.28 17.27
N LEU A 67 -8.62 9.34 16.92
CA LEU A 67 -9.71 8.77 17.72
C LEU A 67 -9.61 7.23 17.82
N GLY A 68 -8.39 6.69 17.78
CA GLY A 68 -8.10 5.27 17.69
C GLY A 68 -7.96 4.81 16.24
N PHE A 69 -8.02 3.51 16.01
CA PHE A 69 -7.85 2.92 14.67
C PHE A 69 -9.06 3.24 13.78
N ARG A 70 -8.88 4.10 12.79
CA ARG A 70 -9.91 4.51 11.84
C ARG A 70 -9.40 4.54 10.40
N LYS A 71 -8.62 3.53 10.04
CA LYS A 71 -8.00 3.38 8.72
C LYS A 71 -9.02 3.44 7.59
N THR A 72 -10.19 2.83 7.74
CA THR A 72 -11.25 2.84 6.73
C THR A 72 -11.80 4.23 6.46
N ALA A 73 -12.04 5.01 7.51
CA ALA A 73 -12.53 6.37 7.40
C ALA A 73 -11.52 7.30 6.70
N ILE A 74 -10.22 7.19 7.05
CA ILE A 74 -9.21 8.02 6.38
C ILE A 74 -8.97 7.59 4.94
N LEU A 75 -9.08 6.29 4.63
CA LEU A 75 -9.03 5.79 3.26
C LEU A 75 -10.15 6.38 2.41
N ASN A 76 -11.40 6.40 2.90
CA ASN A 76 -12.52 6.99 2.18
C ASN A 76 -12.32 8.48 1.91
N LYS A 77 -11.85 9.24 2.90
CA LYS A 77 -11.50 10.65 2.73
C LYS A 77 -10.41 10.86 1.68
N ALA A 78 -9.39 10.01 1.68
CA ALA A 78 -8.30 10.05 0.72
C ALA A 78 -8.76 9.67 -0.69
N ILE A 79 -9.59 8.65 -0.85
CA ILE A 79 -10.22 8.26 -2.12
C ILE A 79 -11.06 9.40 -2.70
N ALA A 80 -11.81 10.11 -1.85
CA ALA A 80 -12.60 11.26 -2.27
C ALA A 80 -11.73 12.40 -2.80
N LYS A 81 -10.55 12.64 -2.20
CA LYS A 81 -9.58 13.66 -2.60
C LYS A 81 -8.74 13.28 -3.82
N ALA A 82 -8.54 11.99 -4.06
CA ALA A 82 -7.79 11.50 -5.21
C ALA A 82 -8.44 11.97 -6.52
N THR A 83 -7.62 12.36 -7.49
CA THR A 83 -8.09 12.81 -8.83
C THR A 83 -7.79 11.79 -9.92
N GLY A 84 -7.00 10.76 -9.63
CA GLY A 84 -6.67 9.69 -10.56
C GLY A 84 -7.81 8.73 -10.83
N ASP A 85 -7.83 8.16 -12.02
CA ASP A 85 -8.78 7.12 -12.43
C ASP A 85 -8.49 5.78 -11.77
N TYR A 86 -7.20 5.52 -11.54
CA TYR A 86 -6.66 4.27 -11.00
C TYR A 86 -5.88 4.53 -9.71
N ILE A 87 -6.31 3.91 -8.62
CA ILE A 87 -5.74 4.08 -7.28
C ILE A 87 -4.88 2.87 -6.95
N ILE A 88 -3.59 3.09 -6.73
CA ILE A 88 -2.64 2.10 -6.24
C ILE A 88 -2.48 2.33 -4.74
N GLN A 89 -2.93 1.38 -3.93
CA GLN A 89 -2.97 1.50 -2.47
C GLN A 89 -1.83 0.70 -1.83
N ILE A 90 -1.12 1.36 -0.91
CA ILE A 90 -0.06 0.77 -0.08
C ILE A 90 -0.18 1.19 1.38
N ASP A 91 0.52 0.50 2.27
CA ASP A 91 0.74 0.97 3.64
C ASP A 91 2.05 1.80 3.73
N GLY A 92 2.14 2.70 4.69
CA GLY A 92 3.29 3.59 4.90
C GLY A 92 4.55 2.93 5.50
N ASP A 93 4.57 1.61 5.57
CA ASP A 93 5.70 0.78 5.99
C ASP A 93 6.19 -0.17 4.87
N VAL A 94 5.81 0.12 3.62
CA VAL A 94 6.07 -0.74 2.47
C VAL A 94 7.04 -0.08 1.50
N VAL A 95 8.28 -0.55 1.45
CA VAL A 95 9.27 -0.07 0.48
C VAL A 95 9.04 -0.72 -0.89
N LEU A 96 8.96 0.11 -1.93
CA LEU A 96 8.58 -0.30 -3.27
C LEU A 96 9.79 -0.73 -4.10
N ASN A 97 9.60 -1.75 -4.95
CA ASN A 97 10.50 -2.01 -6.06
C ASN A 97 10.43 -0.85 -7.07
N SER A 98 11.51 -0.55 -7.77
CA SER A 98 11.59 0.57 -8.72
C SER A 98 10.60 0.51 -9.90
N HIS A 99 10.03 -0.65 -10.19
CA HIS A 99 9.04 -0.83 -11.27
C HIS A 99 7.60 -1.01 -10.73
N PHE A 100 7.39 -0.80 -9.44
CA PHE A 100 6.11 -1.10 -8.79
C PHE A 100 4.93 -0.36 -9.44
N ILE A 101 5.05 0.94 -9.67
CA ILE A 101 3.99 1.74 -10.31
C ILE A 101 3.80 1.30 -11.76
N ALA A 102 4.89 1.10 -12.51
CA ALA A 102 4.82 0.64 -13.91
C ALA A 102 4.12 -0.71 -14.04
N ASP A 103 4.40 -1.65 -13.12
CA ASP A 103 3.78 -2.98 -13.13
C ASP A 103 2.28 -2.92 -12.81
N HIS A 104 1.86 -2.04 -11.89
CA HIS A 104 0.44 -1.80 -11.61
C HIS A 104 -0.29 -1.20 -12.82
N ILE A 105 0.33 -0.22 -13.49
CA ILE A 105 -0.22 0.39 -14.72
C ILE A 105 -0.36 -0.65 -15.83
N GLU A 106 0.66 -1.50 -16.03
CA GLU A 106 0.61 -2.58 -17.04
C GLU A 106 -0.54 -3.57 -16.80
N MET A 107 -0.88 -3.78 -15.52
CA MET A 107 -1.91 -4.75 -15.13
C MET A 107 -3.32 -4.15 -14.98
N ALA A 108 -3.45 -2.86 -15.12
CA ALA A 108 -4.75 -2.18 -15.02
C ALA A 108 -5.68 -2.63 -16.16
N GLN A 109 -6.77 -3.30 -15.81
CA GLN A 109 -7.84 -3.72 -16.72
C GLN A 109 -9.19 -3.30 -16.14
N GLU A 110 -10.06 -2.73 -16.97
CA GLU A 110 -11.42 -2.41 -16.55
C GLU A 110 -12.15 -3.66 -16.04
N GLY A 111 -12.92 -3.48 -14.97
CA GLY A 111 -13.65 -4.58 -14.35
C GLY A 111 -12.78 -5.55 -13.55
N SER A 112 -11.53 -5.20 -13.28
CA SER A 112 -10.62 -5.97 -12.40
C SER A 112 -9.96 -5.08 -11.36
N PHE A 113 -9.52 -5.68 -10.26
CA PHE A 113 -8.60 -5.05 -9.32
C PHE A 113 -7.33 -5.89 -9.21
N VAL A 114 -6.24 -5.24 -8.84
CA VAL A 114 -4.94 -5.88 -8.70
C VAL A 114 -4.63 -6.06 -7.22
N CYS A 115 -4.07 -7.22 -6.86
CA CYS A 115 -3.55 -7.48 -5.54
C CYS A 115 -2.15 -8.07 -5.66
N GLY A 116 -1.21 -7.53 -4.90
CA GLY A 116 0.17 -7.98 -4.92
C GLY A 116 0.60 -8.74 -3.68
N SER A 117 1.76 -9.35 -3.75
CA SER A 117 2.42 -10.01 -2.62
C SER A 117 3.32 -9.04 -1.85
N ARG A 118 3.81 -9.49 -0.71
CA ARG A 118 4.76 -8.76 0.13
C ARG A 118 5.85 -9.69 0.66
N VAL A 119 7.03 -9.12 0.89
CA VAL A 119 8.13 -9.76 1.62
C VAL A 119 8.30 -9.07 2.97
N LYS A 120 8.28 -9.83 4.05
CA LYS A 120 8.52 -9.30 5.39
C LYS A 120 10.03 -9.28 5.67
N ILE A 121 10.56 -8.12 6.02
CA ILE A 121 11.94 -7.96 6.45
C ILE A 121 12.05 -8.33 7.93
N SER A 122 13.17 -8.93 8.33
CA SER A 122 13.40 -9.25 9.74
C SER A 122 13.57 -7.98 10.57
N GLN A 123 13.33 -8.07 11.88
CA GLN A 123 13.51 -6.94 12.78
C GLN A 123 14.94 -6.38 12.75
N LYS A 124 15.95 -7.26 12.73
CA LYS A 124 17.36 -6.89 12.67
C LYS A 124 17.70 -6.10 11.39
N GLU A 125 17.18 -6.57 10.26
CA GLU A 125 17.36 -5.89 8.97
C GLU A 125 16.62 -4.55 8.93
N THR A 126 15.39 -4.48 9.47
CA THR A 126 14.64 -3.23 9.60
C THR A 126 15.44 -2.19 10.38
N MET A 127 15.98 -2.55 11.55
CA MET A 127 16.79 -1.64 12.35
C MET A 127 18.03 -1.17 11.59
N SER A 128 18.72 -2.07 10.90
CA SER A 128 19.91 -1.74 10.10
C SER A 128 19.55 -0.78 8.94
N ILE A 129 18.44 -1.00 8.28
CA ILE A 129 17.95 -0.15 7.18
C ILE A 129 17.63 1.26 7.71
N LEU A 130 16.88 1.35 8.80
CA LEU A 130 16.50 2.63 9.41
C LEU A 130 17.72 3.41 9.92
N ALA A 131 18.65 2.73 10.61
CA ALA A 131 19.87 3.34 11.16
C ALA A 131 20.82 3.88 10.06
N ASN A 132 20.91 3.18 8.93
CA ASN A 132 21.83 3.55 7.84
C ASN A 132 21.15 4.39 6.75
N ASN A 133 19.84 4.59 6.83
CA ASN A 133 19.01 5.21 5.79
C ASN A 133 19.28 4.64 4.38
N LYS A 134 19.61 3.35 4.31
CA LYS A 134 19.93 2.64 3.08
C LYS A 134 19.14 1.35 2.99
N PHE A 135 18.31 1.26 1.96
CA PHE A 135 17.55 0.05 1.66
C PHE A 135 18.37 -0.86 0.73
N VAL A 136 19.11 -1.81 1.33
CA VAL A 136 19.86 -2.83 0.61
C VAL A 136 19.36 -4.20 1.06
N ILE A 137 18.65 -4.88 0.19
CA ILE A 137 18.22 -6.26 0.42
C ILE A 137 19.17 -7.22 -0.28
N LYS A 138 19.72 -8.15 0.49
CA LYS A 138 20.53 -9.24 -0.03
C LYS A 138 19.64 -10.48 -0.19
N PRO A 139 19.34 -10.93 -1.42
CA PRO A 139 18.41 -12.04 -1.66
C PRO A 139 18.79 -13.35 -0.92
N TRP A 140 20.08 -13.59 -0.74
CA TRP A 140 20.59 -14.81 -0.05
C TRP A 140 20.34 -14.84 1.46
N ASN A 141 19.96 -13.74 2.07
CA ASN A 141 19.60 -13.69 3.49
C ASN A 141 18.11 -13.94 3.72
N MET A 142 17.35 -14.24 2.66
CA MET A 142 15.90 -14.43 2.73
C MET A 142 15.52 -15.90 2.57
N PRO A 143 14.43 -16.34 3.23
CA PRO A 143 13.82 -17.64 2.94
C PRO A 143 13.48 -17.77 1.45
N ILE A 144 13.68 -18.95 0.87
CA ILE A 144 13.40 -19.22 -0.56
C ILE A 144 12.00 -18.79 -0.99
N SER A 145 10.99 -18.97 -0.12
CA SER A 145 9.62 -18.52 -0.39
C SER A 145 9.51 -16.99 -0.57
N PHE A 146 10.40 -16.21 0.06
CA PHE A 146 10.47 -14.77 -0.13
C PHE A 146 11.26 -14.38 -1.37
N VAL A 147 12.31 -15.14 -1.67
CA VAL A 147 13.09 -14.94 -2.91
C VAL A 147 12.16 -15.15 -4.13
N CYS A 148 11.34 -16.21 -4.13
CA CYS A 148 10.35 -16.44 -5.19
C CYS A 148 9.34 -15.29 -5.33
N ASN A 149 8.97 -14.64 -4.23
CA ASN A 149 8.09 -13.47 -4.24
C ASN A 149 8.81 -12.17 -4.64
N SER A 150 10.13 -12.18 -4.79
CA SER A 150 10.92 -10.99 -5.18
C SER A 150 11.32 -10.97 -6.65
N PHE A 151 11.00 -11.98 -7.44
CA PHE A 151 11.31 -11.99 -8.88
C PHE A 151 10.24 -11.30 -9.71
N ARG A 152 10.68 -10.33 -10.51
CA ARG A 152 9.85 -9.70 -11.56
C ARG A 152 9.89 -10.60 -12.80
N SER A 153 8.87 -11.45 -12.97
CA SER A 153 8.72 -12.30 -14.14
C SER A 153 7.29 -12.26 -14.67
N ARG A 154 7.12 -11.84 -15.91
CA ARG A 154 5.81 -11.79 -16.58
C ARG A 154 5.15 -13.19 -16.67
N LEU A 155 5.94 -14.23 -16.93
CA LEU A 155 5.43 -15.60 -17.03
C LEU A 155 4.93 -16.11 -15.67
N LEU A 156 5.72 -15.96 -14.61
CA LEU A 156 5.32 -16.33 -13.25
C LEU A 156 4.12 -15.52 -12.78
N ARG A 157 4.11 -14.21 -13.06
CA ARG A 157 2.98 -13.33 -12.76
C ARG A 157 1.68 -13.86 -13.37
N ASN A 158 1.68 -14.15 -14.66
CA ASN A 158 0.49 -14.63 -15.36
C ASN A 158 0.05 -16.02 -14.85
N TYR A 159 0.99 -16.92 -14.58
CA TYR A 159 0.71 -18.22 -13.98
C TYR A 159 0.06 -18.09 -12.60
N PHE A 160 0.62 -17.25 -11.72
CA PHE A 160 0.08 -17.06 -10.38
C PHE A 160 -1.23 -16.27 -10.39
N ALA A 161 -1.38 -15.30 -11.29
CA ALA A 161 -2.65 -14.61 -11.49
C ALA A 161 -3.77 -15.62 -11.82
N PHE A 162 -3.52 -16.54 -12.73
CA PHE A 162 -4.47 -17.59 -13.05
C PHE A 162 -4.69 -18.56 -11.87
N ARG A 163 -3.62 -18.98 -11.20
CA ARG A 163 -3.66 -19.97 -10.10
C ARG A 163 -4.37 -19.45 -8.85
N TYR A 164 -4.25 -18.16 -8.56
CA TYR A 164 -4.82 -17.53 -7.38
C TYR A 164 -6.06 -16.65 -7.64
N ALA A 165 -6.49 -16.55 -8.88
CA ALA A 165 -7.60 -15.70 -9.35
C ALA A 165 -8.94 -15.86 -8.59
N ARG A 166 -9.08 -16.87 -7.74
CA ARG A 166 -10.31 -17.14 -6.96
C ARG A 166 -10.07 -17.30 -5.46
N ARG A 167 -8.85 -17.03 -4.96
CA ARG A 167 -8.49 -17.24 -3.55
C ARG A 167 -8.34 -15.94 -2.80
N LEU A 168 -9.46 -15.44 -2.23
CA LEU A 168 -9.54 -14.21 -1.41
C LEU A 168 -8.62 -14.23 -0.17
N ALA A 169 -8.25 -15.40 0.33
CA ALA A 169 -7.41 -15.57 1.52
C ALA A 169 -5.98 -14.99 1.40
N HIS A 170 -5.53 -14.65 0.19
CA HIS A 170 -4.20 -14.11 -0.07
C HIS A 170 -4.14 -12.59 -0.27
N LEU A 171 -5.26 -11.90 -0.07
CA LEU A 171 -5.34 -10.45 -0.20
C LEU A 171 -4.48 -9.74 0.85
N ARG A 172 -3.88 -8.64 0.44
CA ARG A 172 -3.03 -7.81 1.31
C ARG A 172 -3.25 -6.34 0.95
N GLY A 173 -3.93 -5.60 1.82
CA GLY A 173 -4.24 -4.18 1.64
C GLY A 173 -3.04 -3.28 1.44
N CYS A 174 -1.88 -3.74 1.88
CA CYS A 174 -0.63 -3.03 1.63
C CYS A 174 -0.13 -3.09 0.17
N ASN A 175 -0.83 -3.77 -0.73
CA ASN A 175 -0.49 -3.86 -2.15
C ASN A 175 -1.74 -4.21 -2.95
N MET A 176 -2.57 -3.22 -3.20
CA MET A 176 -3.79 -3.36 -3.99
C MET A 176 -3.92 -2.20 -4.98
N ALA A 177 -4.65 -2.41 -6.07
CA ALA A 177 -5.01 -1.30 -6.94
C ALA A 177 -6.40 -1.50 -7.52
N PHE A 178 -7.10 -0.37 -7.70
CA PHE A 178 -8.52 -0.32 -8.04
C PHE A 178 -8.80 0.80 -9.03
N TRP A 179 -9.83 0.63 -9.83
CA TRP A 179 -10.46 1.75 -10.51
C TRP A 179 -11.23 2.59 -9.48
N LYS A 180 -11.00 3.90 -9.46
CA LYS A 180 -11.70 4.82 -8.55
C LYS A 180 -13.22 4.72 -8.71
N SER A 181 -13.70 4.61 -9.95
CA SER A 181 -15.13 4.41 -10.26
C SER A 181 -15.71 3.17 -9.58
N ASP A 182 -14.91 2.12 -9.38
CA ASP A 182 -15.35 0.90 -8.73
C ASP A 182 -15.49 1.07 -7.23
N LEU A 183 -14.53 1.76 -6.60
CA LEU A 183 -14.60 2.11 -5.18
C LEU A 183 -15.81 3.01 -4.90
N ILE A 184 -16.05 4.03 -5.72
CA ILE A 184 -17.23 4.90 -5.60
C ILE A 184 -18.52 4.10 -5.73
N ARG A 185 -18.61 3.19 -6.69
CA ARG A 185 -19.81 2.37 -6.93
C ARG A 185 -20.17 1.47 -5.75
N VAL A 186 -19.20 1.03 -4.98
CA VAL A 186 -19.43 0.20 -3.79
C VAL A 186 -19.50 1.02 -2.50
N ASN A 187 -19.44 2.34 -2.59
CA ASN A 187 -19.43 3.29 -1.47
C ASN A 187 -18.17 3.21 -0.60
N GLY A 188 -17.01 2.85 -1.19
CA GLY A 188 -15.74 2.79 -0.50
C GLY A 188 -15.63 1.67 0.54
N TYR A 189 -14.80 1.92 1.54
CA TYR A 189 -14.57 1.03 2.69
C TYR A 189 -15.67 1.20 3.74
N ASN A 190 -16.01 0.12 4.43
CA ASN A 190 -16.93 0.14 5.55
C ASN A 190 -16.28 0.79 6.78
N GLU A 191 -16.81 1.94 7.21
CA GLU A 191 -16.26 2.70 8.34
C GLU A 191 -16.61 2.13 9.71
N ASP A 192 -17.54 1.17 9.78
CA ASP A 192 -17.86 0.45 11.02
C ASP A 192 -16.75 -0.54 11.41
N LEU A 193 -15.82 -0.82 10.50
CA LEU A 193 -14.64 -1.63 10.80
C LEU A 193 -13.59 -0.82 11.55
N THR A 194 -13.73 -0.77 12.86
CA THR A 194 -12.81 -0.05 13.77
C THR A 194 -11.67 -0.93 14.30
N GLN A 195 -11.54 -2.18 13.80
CA GLN A 195 -10.49 -3.12 14.18
C GLN A 195 -9.63 -3.48 12.98
N TRP A 196 -8.37 -3.78 13.24
CA TRP A 196 -7.41 -4.19 12.20
C TRP A 196 -7.75 -5.57 11.63
N GLY A 197 -7.72 -5.71 10.30
CA GLY A 197 -7.52 -6.99 9.64
C GLY A 197 -8.64 -7.53 8.76
N HIS A 198 -9.75 -6.84 8.56
CA HIS A 198 -10.84 -7.30 7.69
C HIS A 198 -11.18 -6.35 6.55
N GLU A 199 -10.72 -5.12 6.60
CA GLU A 199 -11.04 -4.05 5.66
C GLU A 199 -10.69 -4.41 4.21
N ASP A 200 -9.52 -4.99 4.01
CA ASP A 200 -9.00 -5.36 2.69
C ASP A 200 -9.78 -6.53 2.08
N THR A 201 -10.11 -7.50 2.92
CA THR A 201 -10.87 -8.67 2.51
C THR A 201 -12.31 -8.29 2.18
N GLU A 202 -12.93 -7.43 2.99
CA GLU A 202 -14.30 -6.98 2.79
C GLU A 202 -14.46 -6.22 1.47
N ILE A 203 -13.62 -5.18 1.24
CA ILE A 203 -13.71 -4.41 0.00
C ILE A 203 -13.50 -5.28 -1.23
N ALA A 204 -12.58 -6.22 -1.17
CA ALA A 204 -12.34 -7.15 -2.27
C ALA A 204 -13.52 -8.10 -2.51
N TYR A 205 -14.17 -8.56 -1.44
CA TYR A 205 -15.41 -9.34 -1.55
C TYR A 205 -16.51 -8.54 -2.22
N ILE A 206 -16.76 -7.33 -1.76
CA ILE A 206 -17.80 -6.45 -2.29
C ILE A 206 -17.55 -6.19 -3.79
N LEU A 207 -16.33 -5.88 -4.17
CA LEU A 207 -15.95 -5.67 -5.57
C LEU A 207 -16.11 -6.95 -6.42
N ALA A 208 -15.69 -8.09 -5.91
CA ALA A 208 -15.79 -9.36 -6.62
C ALA A 208 -17.25 -9.80 -6.84
N PHE A 209 -18.09 -9.68 -5.82
CA PHE A 209 -19.49 -10.14 -5.89
C PHE A 209 -20.42 -9.17 -6.63
N ARG A 210 -20.31 -7.85 -6.39
CA ARG A 210 -21.20 -6.87 -7.01
C ARG A 210 -20.88 -6.60 -8.48
N LYS A 211 -19.66 -6.85 -8.94
CA LYS A 211 -19.21 -6.50 -10.30
C LYS A 211 -18.98 -7.67 -11.22
N LYS A 212 -19.10 -8.92 -10.79
CA LYS A 212 -18.57 -10.05 -11.57
C LYS A 212 -17.12 -9.78 -12.02
N CYS A 213 -16.31 -9.14 -11.15
CA CYS A 213 -14.89 -8.95 -11.39
C CYS A 213 -14.25 -10.33 -11.62
N SER A 214 -14.01 -10.66 -12.87
CA SER A 214 -13.67 -12.01 -13.28
C SER A 214 -12.18 -12.32 -13.17
N LYS A 215 -11.33 -11.34 -12.86
CA LYS A 215 -9.88 -11.54 -12.88
C LYS A 215 -9.19 -10.77 -11.76
N TRP A 216 -8.43 -11.50 -10.99
CA TRP A 216 -7.47 -11.00 -10.00
C TRP A 216 -6.09 -11.13 -10.61
N VAL A 217 -5.29 -10.10 -10.48
CA VAL A 217 -3.91 -10.17 -10.91
C VAL A 217 -3.03 -10.09 -9.68
N VAL A 218 -2.21 -11.13 -9.47
CA VAL A 218 -1.23 -11.14 -8.38
C VAL A 218 0.05 -10.49 -8.88
N LEU A 219 0.38 -9.32 -8.34
CA LEU A 219 1.66 -8.66 -8.57
C LEU A 219 2.66 -9.03 -7.48
N PHE A 220 3.88 -9.34 -7.88
CA PHE A 220 4.96 -9.61 -6.95
C PHE A 220 5.76 -8.33 -6.67
N ILE A 221 6.20 -8.21 -5.43
CA ILE A 221 7.31 -7.39 -4.94
C ILE A 221 6.91 -6.05 -4.32
N ILE A 222 6.68 -6.11 -3.03
CA ILE A 222 6.96 -5.03 -2.09
C ILE A 222 7.67 -5.59 -0.85
N TYR A 223 8.51 -4.76 -0.23
CA TYR A 223 9.20 -5.10 0.99
C TYR A 223 8.56 -4.38 2.17
N ILE A 224 8.06 -5.11 3.15
CA ILE A 224 7.52 -4.50 4.37
C ILE A 224 8.63 -4.37 5.39
N ILE A 225 8.84 -3.16 5.85
CA ILE A 225 9.61 -2.87 7.05
C ILE A 225 8.81 -3.40 8.24
N ARG A 226 9.40 -4.34 9.00
CA ARG A 226 8.71 -4.96 10.11
C ARG A 226 8.62 -3.98 11.27
N ASN A 227 7.41 -3.78 11.78
CA ASN A 227 7.15 -2.98 12.95
C ASN A 227 7.93 -3.51 14.17
N LEU A 228 8.64 -2.63 14.87
CA LEU A 228 9.38 -2.95 16.08
C LEU A 228 8.42 -2.87 17.28
N PRO A 229 8.35 -3.90 18.14
CA PRO A 229 7.64 -3.78 19.42
C PRO A 229 8.23 -2.60 20.20
N GLY A 230 7.43 -1.61 20.56
CA GLY A 230 7.84 -0.45 21.35
C GLY A 230 8.05 0.85 20.56
N LEU A 231 8.13 0.83 19.22
CA LEU A 231 8.33 2.04 18.41
C LEU A 231 7.06 2.55 17.76
N MET A 232 5.93 2.15 18.15
CA MET A 232 4.66 2.69 17.70
C MET A 232 3.56 1.67 17.55
N ARG A 233 2.76 1.62 18.47
CA ARG A 233 1.30 1.46 18.30
C ARG A 233 0.70 1.98 19.59
N LYS A 234 -0.32 2.81 19.47
CA LYS A 234 -1.27 2.86 20.55
C LYS A 234 -1.63 1.42 20.88
N PRO A 235 -1.55 1.00 22.14
CA PRO A 235 -2.08 -0.29 22.52
C PRO A 235 -3.52 -0.32 22.01
N ILE A 236 -3.89 -1.37 21.26
CA ILE A 236 -5.29 -1.69 21.04
C ILE A 236 -5.78 -2.04 22.44
N ILE A 237 -6.38 -1.09 23.11
CA ILE A 237 -7.11 -1.35 24.35
C ILE A 237 -8.36 -2.09 23.86
N LEU A 238 -8.28 -3.40 23.92
CA LEU A 238 -9.47 -4.23 23.82
C LEU A 238 -10.32 -3.92 25.05
N PRO A 239 -11.64 -3.74 24.87
CA PRO A 239 -12.57 -3.54 25.97
C PRO A 239 -12.57 -4.73 26.93
#